data_aa39d92aa241ddb1d68bc52c1b0f5409
#
_entry.id   aa39d92aa241ddb1d68bc52c1b0f5409
#
_cell.length_a   1.000
_cell.length_b   1.000
_cell.length_c   1.000
_cell.angle_alpha   90.00
_cell.angle_beta   90.00
_cell.angle_gamma   90.00
#
_symmetry.space_group_name_H-M   'P 1'
#
loop_
_entity.id
_entity.type
_entity.pdbx_description
1 polymer ?
#
loop_
_entity_poly.entity_id
_entity_poly.type
_entity_poly.pdbx_seq_one_letter_code
_entity_poly.pdbx_strand_id
1 'polypeptide(L)'
;MTVPSVRPRRLAGIDIGTLTCRLLIADLSPQASLKELRSERRILQLGEGVDQTKRLNSAAMDRVIECLRDWRGLIDSHQVDAATAVATSAVRDAANRDEFLRRVKQETGFDIEVITGEEEARRTLLGIRSGLPAEVTDILALDIGGGSTEFILDRPGQAPIVRSIDIGVVRLCERVLKHDPPAAEEIEQAQEWVRRETQAAVTGMNGYQTATFVGTAGTITSLAAMAQKLPAYEPARIHNYRLTLATVQELEQTLLSRKKADRIGLPGLEKNREEVIAAGAIIIRTIMETLGMSAVLVSDLGLREGVLISLLAQCAKMA
;
A
#
# COMPACT_ATOMS: atom_id res chain seq x y z
N MET A 1 -40.11 17.72 -0.01
CA MET A 1 -39.20 17.95 1.14
C MET A 1 -37.78 17.83 0.59
N THR A 2 -37.08 18.94 0.41
CA THR A 2 -35.65 18.93 0.03
C THR A 2 -34.84 18.42 1.20
N VAL A 3 -34.21 17.25 1.05
CA VAL A 3 -33.21 16.75 2.00
C VAL A 3 -32.14 17.86 2.11
N PRO A 4 -31.82 18.35 3.33
CA PRO A 4 -30.76 19.34 3.47
C PRO A 4 -29.48 18.74 2.90
N SER A 5 -28.85 19.41 1.94
CA SER A 5 -27.57 19.01 1.39
C SER A 5 -26.54 19.10 2.52
N VAL A 6 -26.19 17.97 3.11
CA VAL A 6 -25.12 17.92 4.10
C VAL A 6 -23.83 18.30 3.34
N ARG A 7 -23.19 19.39 3.76
CA ARG A 7 -21.92 19.86 3.16
C ARG A 7 -20.88 18.74 3.20
N PRO A 8 -20.17 18.48 2.10
CA PRO A 8 -19.03 17.58 2.12
C PRO A 8 -18.02 18.02 3.19
N ARG A 9 -17.43 17.06 3.90
CA ARG A 9 -16.36 17.32 4.86
C ARG A 9 -15.02 17.30 4.16
N ARG A 10 -14.18 18.28 4.43
CA ARG A 10 -12.79 18.31 3.97
C ARG A 10 -11.91 17.60 4.98
N LEU A 11 -11.32 16.51 4.59
CA LEU A 11 -10.54 15.64 5.48
C LEU A 11 -9.12 15.47 4.95
N ALA A 12 -8.16 15.25 5.88
CA ALA A 12 -6.79 14.87 5.57
C ALA A 12 -6.44 13.54 6.20
N GLY A 13 -5.82 12.65 5.43
CA GLY A 13 -5.34 11.35 5.89
C GLY A 13 -3.86 11.18 5.55
N ILE A 14 -3.07 10.77 6.54
CA ILE A 14 -1.67 10.44 6.37
C ILE A 14 -1.48 8.95 6.61
N ASP A 15 -0.81 8.27 5.67
CA ASP A 15 -0.35 6.89 5.77
C ASP A 15 1.18 6.88 5.86
N ILE A 16 1.72 6.36 6.96
CA ILE A 16 3.15 6.22 7.20
C ILE A 16 3.52 4.75 7.06
N GLY A 17 3.87 4.36 5.83
CA GLY A 17 4.28 3.00 5.49
C GLY A 17 5.78 2.73 5.71
N THR A 18 6.16 1.49 5.51
CA THR A 18 7.56 1.02 5.62
C THR A 18 8.48 1.70 4.61
N LEU A 19 8.04 1.84 3.36
CA LEU A 19 8.82 2.45 2.28
C LEU A 19 8.38 3.90 2.01
N THR A 20 7.08 4.16 2.03
CA THR A 20 6.46 5.36 1.48
C THR A 20 5.54 6.00 2.50
N CYS A 21 5.61 7.32 2.64
CA CYS A 21 4.58 8.12 3.31
C CYS A 21 3.66 8.77 2.26
N ARG A 22 2.37 8.86 2.56
CA ARG A 22 1.34 9.42 1.69
C ARG A 22 0.43 10.37 2.45
N LEU A 23 0.04 11.46 1.80
CA LEU A 23 -1.00 12.39 2.26
C LEU A 23 -2.10 12.44 1.22
N LEU A 24 -3.34 12.41 1.66
CA LEU A 24 -4.50 12.72 0.85
C LEU A 24 -5.35 13.77 1.56
N ILE A 25 -5.67 14.86 0.86
CA ILE A 25 -6.66 15.85 1.27
C ILE A 25 -7.81 15.78 0.27
N ALA A 26 -9.01 15.55 0.75
CA ALA A 26 -10.18 15.39 -0.09
C ALA A 26 -11.45 15.93 0.56
N ASP A 27 -12.42 16.34 -0.30
CA ASP A 27 -13.80 16.57 0.12
C ASP A 27 -14.57 15.26 0.00
N LEU A 28 -15.16 14.78 1.10
CA LEU A 28 -15.96 13.56 1.16
C LEU A 28 -17.42 13.90 1.39
N SER A 29 -18.28 13.37 0.50
CA SER A 29 -19.72 13.41 0.71
C SER A 29 -20.18 12.44 1.80
N PRO A 30 -21.40 12.58 2.37
CA PRO A 30 -21.94 11.60 3.32
C PRO A 30 -22.00 10.17 2.77
N GLN A 31 -22.08 10.00 1.45
CA GLN A 31 -22.08 8.71 0.75
C GLN A 31 -20.65 8.21 0.44
N ALA A 32 -19.63 8.80 1.06
CA ALA A 32 -18.21 8.49 0.86
C ALA A 32 -17.70 8.70 -0.59
N SER A 33 -18.40 9.50 -1.41
CA SER A 33 -17.84 9.95 -2.68
C SER A 33 -16.67 10.90 -2.39
N LEU A 34 -15.50 10.56 -2.91
CA LEU A 34 -14.24 11.24 -2.65
C LEU A 34 -13.88 12.15 -3.83
N LYS A 35 -13.66 13.44 -3.55
CA LYS A 35 -13.09 14.40 -4.50
C LYS A 35 -11.71 14.83 -4.00
N GLU A 36 -10.66 14.30 -4.62
CA GLU A 36 -9.28 14.65 -4.31
C GLU A 36 -9.04 16.15 -4.51
N LEU A 37 -8.43 16.80 -3.54
CA LEU A 37 -7.97 18.18 -3.60
C LEU A 37 -6.45 18.25 -3.68
N ARG A 38 -5.76 17.40 -2.92
CA ARG A 38 -4.31 17.31 -2.89
C ARG A 38 -3.87 15.89 -2.54
N SER A 39 -2.90 15.39 -3.27
CA SER A 39 -2.23 14.12 -2.99
C SER A 39 -0.72 14.32 -2.98
N GLU A 40 -0.07 13.81 -1.95
CA GLU A 40 1.39 13.81 -1.82
C GLU A 40 1.91 12.40 -1.55
N ARG A 41 3.11 12.11 -2.06
CA ARG A 41 3.80 10.86 -1.83
C ARG A 41 5.30 11.09 -1.72
N ARG A 42 5.93 10.53 -0.68
CA ARG A 42 7.39 10.55 -0.52
C ARG A 42 7.91 9.16 -0.16
N ILE A 43 8.92 8.69 -0.85
CA ILE A 43 9.64 7.45 -0.54
C ILE A 43 10.70 7.83 0.49
N LEU A 44 10.51 7.41 1.75
CA LEU A 44 11.30 7.82 2.90
C LEU A 44 12.06 6.67 3.58
N GLN A 45 11.75 5.42 3.21
CA GLN A 45 12.40 4.20 3.69
C GLN A 45 12.47 4.12 5.24
N LEU A 46 11.34 4.41 5.90
CA LEU A 46 11.27 4.36 7.37
C LEU A 46 11.62 2.98 7.94
N GLY A 47 11.28 1.93 7.20
CA GLY A 47 11.51 0.55 7.58
C GLY A 47 12.90 0.00 7.27
N GLU A 48 13.82 0.82 6.74
CA GLU A 48 15.18 0.39 6.46
C GLU A 48 15.87 -0.16 7.72
N GLY A 49 16.33 -1.43 7.66
CA GLY A 49 17.00 -2.12 8.75
C GLY A 49 16.09 -2.58 9.90
N VAL A 50 14.80 -2.27 9.90
CA VAL A 50 13.88 -2.63 11.00
C VAL A 50 13.72 -4.14 11.12
N ASP A 51 13.74 -4.86 10.02
CA ASP A 51 13.57 -6.31 10.07
C ASP A 51 14.69 -7.01 10.88
N GLN A 52 15.93 -6.54 10.74
CA GLN A 52 17.11 -7.07 11.43
C GLN A 52 17.27 -6.49 12.85
N THR A 53 17.15 -5.18 12.99
CA THR A 53 17.48 -4.47 14.24
C THR A 53 16.30 -4.36 15.20
N LYS A 54 15.08 -4.57 14.70
CA LYS A 54 13.82 -4.28 15.40
C LYS A 54 13.73 -2.85 15.91
N ARG A 55 14.43 -1.91 15.25
CA ARG A 55 14.44 -0.50 15.62
C ARG A 55 14.38 0.39 14.38
N LEU A 56 13.62 1.47 14.47
CA LEU A 56 13.67 2.55 13.49
C LEU A 56 15.02 3.26 13.55
N ASN A 57 15.60 3.51 12.39
CA ASN A 57 16.82 4.29 12.25
C ASN A 57 16.53 5.79 12.51
N SER A 58 17.39 6.46 13.27
CA SER A 58 17.22 7.88 13.61
C SER A 58 17.12 8.77 12.37
N ALA A 59 18.00 8.58 11.39
CA ALA A 59 17.97 9.35 10.14
C ALA A 59 16.68 9.12 9.33
N ALA A 60 16.12 7.90 9.38
CA ALA A 60 14.84 7.60 8.74
C ALA A 60 13.67 8.27 9.48
N MET A 61 13.70 8.28 10.82
CA MET A 61 12.73 9.03 11.63
C MET A 61 12.79 10.53 11.30
N ASP A 62 13.99 11.11 11.17
CA ASP A 62 14.18 12.54 10.85
C ASP A 62 13.57 12.89 9.50
N ARG A 63 13.80 12.06 8.46
CA ARG A 63 13.19 12.25 7.14
C ARG A 63 11.66 12.25 7.18
N VAL A 64 11.06 11.36 7.98
CA VAL A 64 9.60 11.29 8.11
C VAL A 64 9.07 12.50 8.88
N ILE A 65 9.72 12.91 9.97
CA ILE A 65 9.31 14.06 10.77
C ILE A 65 9.38 15.35 9.93
N GLU A 66 10.43 15.54 9.14
CA GLU A 66 10.54 16.68 8.22
C GLU A 66 9.40 16.68 7.19
N CYS A 67 9.13 15.53 6.60
CA CYS A 67 8.00 15.36 5.66
C CYS A 67 6.66 15.72 6.32
N LEU A 68 6.41 15.24 7.54
CA LEU A 68 5.18 15.51 8.26
C LEU A 68 5.04 17.00 8.65
N ARG A 69 6.16 17.68 8.92
CA ARG A 69 6.19 19.12 9.19
C ARG A 69 5.76 19.92 7.94
N ASP A 70 6.29 19.55 6.77
CA ASP A 70 5.86 20.14 5.49
C ASP A 70 4.36 19.92 5.25
N TRP A 71 3.88 18.71 5.50
CA TRP A 71 2.48 18.36 5.30
C TRP A 71 1.53 19.01 6.30
N ARG A 72 2.01 19.34 7.50
CA ARG A 72 1.21 20.17 8.44
C ARG A 72 0.85 21.50 7.78
N GLY A 73 1.81 22.19 7.18
CA GLY A 73 1.56 23.44 6.47
C GLY A 73 0.56 23.29 5.29
N LEU A 74 0.63 22.17 4.55
CA LEU A 74 -0.34 21.88 3.50
C LEU A 74 -1.75 21.66 4.07
N ILE A 75 -1.89 20.88 5.13
CA ILE A 75 -3.17 20.60 5.79
C ILE A 75 -3.81 21.90 6.30
N ASP A 76 -3.01 22.73 6.98
CA ASP A 76 -3.47 24.00 7.53
C ASP A 76 -3.95 24.97 6.39
N SER A 77 -3.21 25.02 5.27
CA SER A 77 -3.57 25.85 4.12
C SER A 77 -4.88 25.42 3.43
N HIS A 78 -5.24 24.13 3.52
CA HIS A 78 -6.48 23.61 2.94
C HIS A 78 -7.69 23.71 3.87
N GLN A 79 -7.51 24.19 5.11
CA GLN A 79 -8.61 24.37 6.08
C GLN A 79 -9.46 23.11 6.25
N VAL A 80 -8.80 21.97 6.56
CA VAL A 80 -9.49 20.68 6.74
C VAL A 80 -10.35 20.68 8.02
N ASP A 81 -11.51 20.02 7.96
CA ASP A 81 -12.42 19.86 9.10
C ASP A 81 -11.84 18.86 10.14
N ALA A 82 -11.09 17.86 9.69
CA ALA A 82 -10.38 16.90 10.53
C ALA A 82 -9.21 16.25 9.78
N ALA A 83 -8.21 15.82 10.54
CA ALA A 83 -7.05 15.10 10.03
C ALA A 83 -6.72 13.88 10.89
N THR A 84 -6.21 12.82 10.28
CA THR A 84 -5.71 11.62 10.96
C THR A 84 -4.41 11.14 10.34
N ALA A 85 -3.57 10.49 11.14
CA ALA A 85 -2.34 9.86 10.68
C ALA A 85 -2.28 8.43 11.20
N VAL A 86 -1.98 7.48 10.31
CA VAL A 86 -1.77 6.08 10.66
C VAL A 86 -0.34 5.65 10.33
N ALA A 87 0.18 4.68 11.09
CA ALA A 87 1.44 4.04 10.80
C ALA A 87 1.27 2.52 10.79
N THR A 88 2.03 1.86 9.92
CA THR A 88 1.88 0.43 9.63
C THR A 88 3.10 -0.40 10.06
N SER A 89 3.43 -1.45 9.33
CA SER A 89 4.39 -2.50 9.66
C SER A 89 5.70 -2.00 10.29
N ALA A 90 6.42 -1.05 9.68
CA ALA A 90 7.73 -0.62 10.20
C ALA A 90 7.65 -0.04 11.61
N VAL A 91 6.63 0.78 11.88
CA VAL A 91 6.42 1.39 13.23
C VAL A 91 5.87 0.35 14.18
N ARG A 92 4.95 -0.51 13.72
CA ARG A 92 4.37 -1.60 14.51
C ARG A 92 5.43 -2.56 15.06
N ASP A 93 6.41 -2.91 14.21
CA ASP A 93 7.45 -3.90 14.53
C ASP A 93 8.64 -3.33 15.34
N ALA A 94 8.73 -2.01 15.46
CA ALA A 94 9.88 -1.35 16.06
C ALA A 94 9.78 -1.25 17.58
N ALA A 95 10.84 -1.70 18.27
CA ALA A 95 10.95 -1.60 19.72
C ALA A 95 11.06 -0.14 20.23
N ASN A 96 11.52 0.79 19.38
CA ASN A 96 11.60 2.21 19.70
C ASN A 96 10.46 3.05 19.08
N ARG A 97 9.31 2.43 18.76
CA ARG A 97 8.15 3.13 18.21
C ARG A 97 7.66 4.28 19.08
N ASP A 98 7.67 4.11 20.40
CA ASP A 98 7.17 5.14 21.33
C ASP A 98 8.06 6.40 21.31
N GLU A 99 9.36 6.27 21.07
CA GLU A 99 10.28 7.38 20.82
C GLU A 99 9.87 8.13 19.56
N PHE A 100 9.64 7.42 18.46
CA PHE A 100 9.19 7.99 17.18
C PHE A 100 7.86 8.73 17.34
N LEU A 101 6.84 8.09 17.92
CA LEU A 101 5.52 8.67 18.12
C LEU A 101 5.58 9.96 18.96
N ARG A 102 6.36 9.95 20.04
CA ARG A 102 6.59 11.11 20.91
C ARG A 102 7.24 12.26 20.15
N ARG A 103 8.30 11.98 19.36
CA ARG A 103 8.97 12.98 18.53
C ARG A 103 8.02 13.57 17.49
N VAL A 104 7.27 12.75 16.77
CA VAL A 104 6.28 13.24 15.80
C VAL A 104 5.27 14.15 16.47
N LYS A 105 4.72 13.77 17.63
CA LYS A 105 3.77 14.61 18.36
C LYS A 105 4.36 15.95 18.75
N GLN A 106 5.58 15.96 19.30
CA GLN A 106 6.26 17.18 19.77
C GLN A 106 6.63 18.11 18.61
N GLU A 107 7.10 17.55 17.49
CA GLU A 107 7.68 18.33 16.39
C GLU A 107 6.65 18.73 15.30
N THR A 108 5.55 17.99 15.20
CA THR A 108 4.54 18.20 14.12
C THR A 108 3.11 18.36 14.63
N GLY A 109 2.86 18.04 15.91
CA GLY A 109 1.53 18.06 16.50
C GLY A 109 0.61 16.90 16.09
N PHE A 110 1.05 15.98 15.20
CA PHE A 110 0.24 14.81 14.82
C PHE A 110 0.26 13.74 15.91
N ASP A 111 -0.92 13.20 16.21
CA ASP A 111 -1.08 11.92 16.88
C ASP A 111 -1.13 10.83 15.82
N ILE A 112 -0.26 9.82 15.94
CA ILE A 112 -0.22 8.71 14.99
C ILE A 112 -0.88 7.50 15.62
N GLU A 113 -1.89 6.94 14.94
CA GLU A 113 -2.47 5.64 15.26
C GLU A 113 -1.61 4.54 14.63
N VAL A 114 -1.01 3.66 15.44
CA VAL A 114 -0.31 2.48 14.94
C VAL A 114 -1.35 1.37 14.75
N ILE A 115 -1.65 1.04 13.50
CA ILE A 115 -2.71 0.07 13.16
C ILE A 115 -2.15 -1.35 13.04
N THR A 116 -2.99 -2.34 13.39
CA THR A 116 -2.68 -3.76 13.14
C THR A 116 -2.77 -4.08 11.66
N GLY A 117 -2.16 -5.19 11.20
CA GLY A 117 -2.29 -5.62 9.81
C GLY A 117 -3.74 -5.92 9.41
N GLU A 118 -4.57 -6.40 10.33
CA GLU A 118 -6.00 -6.61 10.08
C GLU A 118 -6.76 -5.28 9.90
N GLU A 119 -6.45 -4.26 10.69
CA GLU A 119 -7.07 -2.95 10.54
C GLU A 119 -6.58 -2.25 9.27
N GLU A 120 -5.29 -2.39 8.93
CA GLU A 120 -4.71 -1.96 7.67
C GLU A 120 -5.49 -2.56 6.48
N ALA A 121 -5.70 -3.89 6.50
CA ALA A 121 -6.46 -4.60 5.48
C ALA A 121 -7.92 -4.12 5.39
N ARG A 122 -8.60 -3.91 6.53
CA ARG A 122 -10.00 -3.41 6.54
C ARG A 122 -10.10 -2.01 5.93
N ARG A 123 -9.19 -1.10 6.29
CA ARG A 123 -9.17 0.26 5.71
C ARG A 123 -8.78 0.21 4.23
N THR A 124 -7.82 -0.61 3.85
CA THR A 124 -7.46 -0.84 2.43
C THR A 124 -8.67 -1.30 1.62
N LEU A 125 -9.48 -2.23 2.16
CA LEU A 125 -10.70 -2.68 1.51
C LEU A 125 -11.69 -1.53 1.25
N LEU A 126 -11.88 -0.62 2.21
CA LEU A 126 -12.77 0.55 2.02
C LEU A 126 -12.28 1.42 0.85
N GLY A 127 -10.97 1.65 0.76
CA GLY A 127 -10.40 2.40 -0.35
C GLY A 127 -10.57 1.67 -1.69
N ILE A 128 -10.25 0.39 -1.77
CA ILE A 128 -10.42 -0.42 -2.99
C ILE A 128 -11.90 -0.37 -3.45
N ARG A 129 -12.84 -0.63 -2.54
CA ARG A 129 -14.27 -0.65 -2.85
C ARG A 129 -14.80 0.69 -3.36
N SER A 130 -14.22 1.79 -2.93
CA SER A 130 -14.67 3.13 -3.37
C SER A 130 -14.44 3.43 -4.86
N GLY A 131 -13.61 2.63 -5.56
CA GLY A 131 -13.30 2.86 -6.97
C GLY A 131 -13.47 1.66 -7.88
N LEU A 132 -13.87 0.49 -7.34
CA LEU A 132 -14.12 -0.67 -8.19
C LEU A 132 -15.43 -0.50 -8.98
N PRO A 133 -15.49 -1.05 -10.22
CA PRO A 133 -16.74 -1.15 -10.97
C PRO A 133 -17.82 -1.91 -10.19
N ALA A 134 -19.08 -1.48 -10.33
CA ALA A 134 -20.21 -2.01 -9.54
C ALA A 134 -20.46 -3.52 -9.76
N GLU A 135 -20.08 -4.05 -10.94
CA GLU A 135 -20.17 -5.46 -11.28
C GLU A 135 -19.13 -6.34 -10.58
N VAL A 136 -18.08 -5.75 -10.00
CA VAL A 136 -17.04 -6.48 -9.26
C VAL A 136 -17.48 -6.64 -7.80
N THR A 137 -18.21 -7.72 -7.53
CA THR A 137 -18.83 -7.98 -6.22
C THR A 137 -17.93 -8.79 -5.31
N ASP A 138 -17.47 -9.96 -5.77
CA ASP A 138 -16.60 -10.86 -5.01
C ASP A 138 -15.15 -10.55 -5.34
N ILE A 139 -14.35 -10.22 -4.36
CA ILE A 139 -12.93 -9.92 -4.55
C ILE A 139 -12.03 -10.72 -3.61
N LEU A 140 -10.90 -11.15 -4.15
CA LEU A 140 -9.70 -11.42 -3.37
C LEU A 140 -8.76 -10.23 -3.59
N ALA A 141 -8.65 -9.34 -2.61
CA ALA A 141 -7.76 -8.20 -2.71
C ALA A 141 -6.39 -8.49 -2.08
N LEU A 142 -5.35 -7.92 -2.69
CA LEU A 142 -3.96 -8.03 -2.28
C LEU A 142 -3.35 -6.63 -2.16
N ASP A 143 -2.74 -6.34 -1.00
CA ASP A 143 -1.95 -5.13 -0.76
C ASP A 143 -0.49 -5.54 -0.51
N ILE A 144 0.43 -5.24 -1.43
CA ILE A 144 1.86 -5.56 -1.27
C ILE A 144 2.59 -4.32 -0.80
N GLY A 145 2.80 -4.24 0.51
CA GLY A 145 3.53 -3.17 1.17
C GLY A 145 5.05 -3.38 1.22
N GLY A 146 5.72 -2.50 1.98
CA GLY A 146 7.16 -2.60 2.22
C GLY A 146 7.54 -3.71 3.18
N GLY A 147 6.78 -3.89 4.26
CA GLY A 147 7.07 -4.85 5.33
C GLY A 147 6.10 -6.02 5.43
N SER A 148 4.88 -5.87 4.92
CA SER A 148 3.81 -6.88 4.97
C SER A 148 3.06 -6.98 3.65
N THR A 149 2.23 -8.01 3.54
CA THR A 149 1.27 -8.23 2.46
C THR A 149 -0.05 -8.67 3.06
N GLU A 150 -1.14 -7.98 2.71
CA GLU A 150 -2.48 -8.23 3.19
C GLU A 150 -3.30 -8.97 2.13
N PHE A 151 -4.01 -10.03 2.55
CA PHE A 151 -4.98 -10.78 1.77
C PHE A 151 -6.38 -10.53 2.32
N ILE A 152 -7.31 -10.15 1.47
CA ILE A 152 -8.66 -9.74 1.87
C ILE A 152 -9.66 -10.43 0.94
N LEU A 153 -10.37 -11.43 1.44
CA LEU A 153 -11.50 -12.02 0.74
C LEU A 153 -12.78 -11.32 1.20
N ASP A 154 -13.40 -10.59 0.28
CA ASP A 154 -14.61 -9.83 0.56
C ASP A 154 -15.75 -10.21 -0.38
N ARG A 155 -16.92 -10.49 0.19
CA ARG A 155 -18.14 -10.93 -0.52
C ARG A 155 -19.36 -10.24 0.04
N PRO A 156 -20.34 -9.91 -0.80
CA PRO A 156 -21.60 -9.33 -0.37
C PRO A 156 -22.29 -10.17 0.73
N GLY A 157 -22.69 -9.50 1.79
CA GLY A 157 -23.44 -10.13 2.89
C GLY A 157 -22.61 -10.99 3.84
N GLN A 158 -21.30 -11.02 3.69
CA GLN A 158 -20.38 -11.73 4.60
C GLN A 158 -19.38 -10.75 5.21
N ALA A 159 -18.90 -11.07 6.41
CA ALA A 159 -17.76 -10.34 6.97
C ALA A 159 -16.48 -10.65 6.16
N PRO A 160 -15.66 -9.65 5.83
CA PRO A 160 -14.40 -9.88 5.11
C PRO A 160 -13.48 -10.80 5.92
N ILE A 161 -12.84 -11.74 5.23
CA ILE A 161 -11.75 -12.54 5.81
C ILE A 161 -10.44 -11.84 5.47
N VAL A 162 -9.69 -11.43 6.49
CA VAL A 162 -8.42 -10.73 6.32
C VAL A 162 -7.27 -11.54 6.91
N ARG A 163 -6.11 -11.49 6.25
CA ARG A 163 -4.84 -12.04 6.73
C ARG A 163 -3.73 -11.08 6.34
N SER A 164 -2.82 -10.83 7.27
CA SER A 164 -1.57 -10.10 7.01
C SER A 164 -0.42 -11.05 7.23
N ILE A 165 0.52 -11.08 6.28
CA ILE A 165 1.74 -11.89 6.36
C ILE A 165 2.96 -10.97 6.34
N ASP A 166 4.02 -11.40 7.03
CA ASP A 166 5.28 -10.66 7.17
C ASP A 166 6.18 -10.80 5.93
N ILE A 167 5.60 -10.56 4.75
CA ILE A 167 6.28 -10.47 3.46
C ILE A 167 5.96 -9.12 2.85
N GLY A 168 6.99 -8.31 2.61
CA GLY A 168 6.92 -7.05 1.90
C GLY A 168 8.21 -6.84 1.12
N VAL A 169 8.21 -5.89 0.20
CA VAL A 169 9.32 -5.71 -0.75
C VAL A 169 10.64 -5.34 -0.06
N VAL A 170 10.60 -4.52 1.00
CA VAL A 170 11.79 -4.16 1.79
C VAL A 170 12.28 -5.37 2.57
N ARG A 171 11.38 -6.07 3.26
CA ARG A 171 11.69 -7.25 4.06
C ARG A 171 12.28 -8.38 3.20
N LEU A 172 11.76 -8.60 1.99
CA LEU A 172 12.29 -9.61 1.06
C LEU A 172 13.71 -9.25 0.61
N CYS A 173 13.97 -7.99 0.27
CA CYS A 173 15.30 -7.50 -0.05
C CYS A 173 16.26 -7.70 1.14
N GLU A 174 15.86 -7.28 2.34
CA GLU A 174 16.70 -7.35 3.52
C GLU A 174 17.00 -8.78 3.99
N ARG A 175 16.08 -9.73 3.81
CA ARG A 175 16.29 -11.11 4.27
C ARG A 175 16.96 -11.99 3.25
N VAL A 176 16.56 -11.90 1.97
CA VAL A 176 16.88 -12.90 0.96
C VAL A 176 17.72 -12.34 -0.18
N LEU A 177 17.33 -11.22 -0.78
CA LEU A 177 17.96 -10.70 -2.00
C LEU A 177 19.18 -9.84 -1.65
N LYS A 178 20.36 -10.46 -1.51
CA LYS A 178 21.61 -9.81 -1.09
C LYS A 178 22.50 -9.35 -2.25
N HIS A 179 22.34 -9.97 -3.42
CA HIS A 179 23.10 -9.62 -4.62
C HIS A 179 22.33 -8.70 -5.55
N ASP A 180 23.02 -7.95 -6.38
CA ASP A 180 22.45 -7.07 -7.40
C ASP A 180 23.14 -7.27 -8.76
N PRO A 181 22.49 -7.93 -9.72
CA PRO A 181 21.16 -8.52 -9.62
C PRO A 181 21.11 -9.74 -8.68
N PRO A 182 19.93 -10.14 -8.20
CA PRO A 182 19.78 -11.28 -7.30
C PRO A 182 20.31 -12.58 -7.92
N ALA A 183 20.96 -13.42 -7.11
CA ALA A 183 21.42 -14.75 -7.52
C ALA A 183 20.24 -15.73 -7.68
N ALA A 184 20.41 -16.77 -8.49
CA ALA A 184 19.35 -17.75 -8.77
C ALA A 184 18.82 -18.40 -7.48
N GLU A 185 19.71 -18.78 -6.56
CA GLU A 185 19.38 -19.39 -5.28
C GLU A 185 18.58 -18.44 -4.38
N GLU A 186 18.86 -17.14 -4.43
CA GLU A 186 18.10 -16.12 -3.68
C GLU A 186 16.68 -15.97 -4.24
N ILE A 187 16.54 -16.01 -5.56
CA ILE A 187 15.24 -15.96 -6.22
C ILE A 187 14.40 -17.18 -5.84
N GLU A 188 14.99 -18.39 -5.87
CA GLU A 188 14.31 -19.62 -5.48
C GLU A 188 13.87 -19.58 -4.00
N GLN A 189 14.74 -19.13 -3.10
CA GLN A 189 14.42 -18.96 -1.68
C GLN A 189 13.30 -17.95 -1.46
N ALA A 190 13.32 -16.82 -2.18
CA ALA A 190 12.28 -15.82 -2.13
C ALA A 190 10.92 -16.39 -2.57
N GLN A 191 10.89 -17.10 -3.70
CA GLN A 191 9.70 -17.75 -4.25
C GLN A 191 9.13 -18.80 -3.29
N GLU A 192 9.99 -19.64 -2.71
CA GLU A 192 9.56 -20.67 -1.76
C GLU A 192 8.96 -20.07 -0.49
N TRP A 193 9.58 -19.01 0.03
CA TRP A 193 9.04 -18.29 1.18
C TRP A 193 7.68 -17.66 0.87
N VAL A 194 7.57 -16.94 -0.26
CA VAL A 194 6.30 -16.33 -0.69
C VAL A 194 5.22 -17.39 -0.91
N ARG A 195 5.54 -18.52 -1.55
CA ARG A 195 4.60 -19.61 -1.81
C ARG A 195 4.05 -20.19 -0.50
N ARG A 196 4.92 -20.53 0.44
CA ARG A 196 4.54 -21.08 1.73
C ARG A 196 3.60 -20.14 2.51
N GLU A 197 3.97 -18.88 2.63
CA GLU A 197 3.15 -17.89 3.36
C GLU A 197 1.83 -17.60 2.64
N THR A 198 1.82 -17.58 1.31
CA THR A 198 0.59 -17.42 0.51
C THR A 198 -0.38 -18.58 0.77
N GLN A 199 0.10 -19.82 0.75
CA GLN A 199 -0.73 -20.99 1.03
C GLN A 199 -1.32 -20.94 2.44
N ALA A 200 -0.52 -20.54 3.43
CA ALA A 200 -0.98 -20.35 4.80
C ALA A 200 -2.04 -19.24 4.90
N ALA A 201 -1.82 -18.10 4.22
CA ALA A 201 -2.74 -16.96 4.24
C ALA A 201 -4.13 -17.29 3.70
N VAL A 202 -4.22 -18.06 2.60
CA VAL A 202 -5.51 -18.41 1.98
C VAL A 202 -6.20 -19.61 2.63
N THR A 203 -5.57 -20.24 3.61
CA THR A 203 -6.19 -21.34 4.36
C THR A 203 -7.48 -20.85 5.04
N GLY A 204 -8.61 -21.49 4.73
CA GLY A 204 -9.93 -21.07 5.20
C GLY A 204 -10.59 -19.94 4.41
N MET A 205 -9.94 -19.39 3.39
CA MET A 205 -10.55 -18.44 2.44
C MET A 205 -11.28 -19.19 1.32
N ASN A 206 -12.33 -19.95 1.64
CA ASN A 206 -13.02 -20.78 0.66
C ASN A 206 -13.60 -19.96 -0.50
N GLY A 207 -13.43 -20.45 -1.73
CA GLY A 207 -14.00 -19.86 -2.95
C GLY A 207 -13.29 -18.59 -3.44
N TYR A 208 -12.08 -18.31 -2.98
CA TYR A 208 -11.27 -17.21 -3.54
C TYR A 208 -10.99 -17.40 -5.04
N GLN A 209 -11.00 -18.64 -5.53
CA GLN A 209 -10.70 -18.99 -6.91
C GLN A 209 -11.68 -18.37 -7.93
N THR A 210 -12.92 -18.07 -7.51
CA THR A 210 -13.95 -17.47 -8.36
C THR A 210 -14.09 -15.96 -8.16
N ALA A 211 -13.40 -15.40 -7.15
CA ALA A 211 -13.40 -13.96 -6.88
C ALA A 211 -12.51 -13.22 -7.90
N THR A 212 -12.85 -11.96 -8.18
CA THR A 212 -11.96 -11.08 -8.94
C THR A 212 -10.70 -10.82 -8.12
N PHE A 213 -9.53 -11.13 -8.66
CA PHE A 213 -8.27 -10.85 -8.01
C PHE A 213 -7.90 -9.38 -8.22
N VAL A 214 -7.85 -8.62 -7.13
CA VAL A 214 -7.58 -7.17 -7.12
C VAL A 214 -6.26 -6.91 -6.42
N GLY A 215 -5.41 -6.06 -6.99
CA GLY A 215 -4.13 -5.71 -6.37
C GLY A 215 -3.97 -4.21 -6.20
N THR A 216 -3.44 -3.78 -5.06
CA THR A 216 -3.18 -2.37 -4.77
C THR A 216 -1.76 -2.12 -4.26
N ALA A 217 -1.50 -0.92 -3.84
CA ALA A 217 -0.23 -0.37 -3.38
C ALA A 217 0.84 -0.19 -4.47
N GLY A 218 1.96 0.37 -4.03
CA GLY A 218 2.97 0.89 -4.95
C GLY A 218 3.69 -0.16 -5.78
N THR A 219 3.73 -1.42 -5.36
CA THR A 219 4.29 -2.53 -6.15
C THR A 219 3.42 -2.79 -7.38
N ILE A 220 2.13 -3.03 -7.15
CA ILE A 220 1.17 -3.38 -8.21
C ILE A 220 1.00 -2.22 -9.19
N THR A 221 0.83 -1.00 -8.68
CA THR A 221 0.64 0.19 -9.53
C THR A 221 1.89 0.53 -10.34
N SER A 222 3.11 0.30 -9.80
CA SER A 222 4.36 0.48 -10.57
C SER A 222 4.48 -0.55 -11.68
N LEU A 223 4.18 -1.83 -11.44
CA LEU A 223 4.20 -2.85 -12.49
C LEU A 223 3.15 -2.57 -13.58
N ALA A 224 1.97 -2.06 -13.21
CA ALA A 224 0.96 -1.62 -14.17
C ALA A 224 1.42 -0.42 -15.03
N ALA A 225 2.11 0.53 -14.42
CA ALA A 225 2.69 1.67 -15.13
C ALA A 225 3.82 1.21 -16.09
N MET A 226 4.68 0.28 -15.65
CA MET A 226 5.75 -0.31 -16.46
C MET A 226 5.19 -1.12 -17.63
N ALA A 227 4.15 -1.94 -17.41
CA ALA A 227 3.47 -2.71 -18.45
C ALA A 227 2.95 -1.80 -19.58
N GLN A 228 2.47 -0.62 -19.23
CA GLN A 228 1.98 0.38 -20.16
C GLN A 228 3.06 1.37 -20.63
N LYS A 229 4.31 1.24 -20.15
CA LYS A 229 5.44 2.14 -20.44
C LYS A 229 5.08 3.61 -20.24
N LEU A 230 4.37 3.94 -19.17
CA LEU A 230 3.90 5.31 -18.92
C LEU A 230 5.09 6.25 -18.69
N PRO A 231 5.13 7.43 -19.35
CA PRO A 231 6.20 8.41 -19.15
C PRO A 231 6.13 9.08 -17.78
N ALA A 232 4.93 9.13 -17.19
CA ALA A 232 4.65 9.65 -15.86
C ALA A 232 3.56 8.80 -15.19
N TYR A 233 3.40 8.95 -13.88
CA TYR A 233 2.34 8.25 -13.16
C TYR A 233 0.98 8.84 -13.52
N GLU A 234 0.11 8.03 -14.13
CA GLU A 234 -1.22 8.40 -14.61
C GLU A 234 -2.28 7.54 -13.91
N PRO A 235 -2.88 7.99 -12.78
CA PRO A 235 -3.86 7.22 -12.01
C PRO A 235 -5.01 6.66 -12.85
N ALA A 236 -5.54 7.45 -13.78
CA ALA A 236 -6.66 7.06 -14.64
C ALA A 236 -6.32 5.91 -15.61
N ARG A 237 -5.06 5.70 -15.94
CA ARG A 237 -4.60 4.58 -16.77
C ARG A 237 -4.19 3.37 -15.95
N ILE A 238 -3.84 3.58 -14.70
CA ILE A 238 -3.39 2.53 -13.77
C ILE A 238 -4.60 1.89 -13.08
N HIS A 239 -5.54 2.70 -12.60
CA HIS A 239 -6.73 2.21 -11.94
C HIS A 239 -7.61 1.40 -12.89
N ASN A 240 -8.03 0.21 -12.43
CA ASN A 240 -8.77 -0.77 -13.22
C ASN A 240 -8.02 -1.34 -14.43
N TYR A 241 -6.68 -1.15 -14.52
CA TYR A 241 -5.87 -1.84 -15.51
C TYR A 241 -5.79 -3.34 -15.18
N ARG A 242 -5.94 -4.19 -16.20
CA ARG A 242 -5.84 -5.63 -16.06
C ARG A 242 -4.41 -6.08 -16.36
N LEU A 243 -3.63 -6.31 -15.31
CA LEU A 243 -2.24 -6.77 -15.40
C LEU A 243 -2.21 -8.30 -15.43
N THR A 244 -1.76 -8.91 -16.55
CA THR A 244 -1.74 -10.36 -16.72
C THR A 244 -0.52 -11.00 -16.08
N LEU A 245 -0.62 -12.29 -15.71
CA LEU A 245 0.51 -13.07 -15.21
C LEU A 245 1.67 -13.09 -16.22
N ALA A 246 1.39 -13.26 -17.52
CA ALA A 246 2.42 -13.24 -18.55
C ALA A 246 3.19 -11.92 -18.56
N THR A 247 2.49 -10.78 -18.47
CA THR A 247 3.15 -9.47 -18.39
C THR A 247 3.98 -9.30 -17.10
N VAL A 248 3.49 -9.83 -15.98
CA VAL A 248 4.25 -9.81 -14.72
C VAL A 248 5.53 -10.64 -14.86
N GLN A 249 5.47 -11.81 -15.50
CA GLN A 249 6.64 -12.67 -15.75
C GLN A 249 7.67 -11.98 -16.64
N GLU A 250 7.25 -11.31 -17.72
CA GLU A 250 8.13 -10.53 -18.60
C GLU A 250 8.82 -9.37 -17.86
N LEU A 251 8.05 -8.65 -17.02
CA LEU A 251 8.59 -7.57 -16.20
C LEU A 251 9.57 -8.09 -15.14
N GLU A 252 9.23 -9.19 -14.46
CA GLU A 252 10.13 -9.84 -13.49
C GLU A 252 11.46 -10.22 -14.15
N GLN A 253 11.43 -10.91 -15.29
CA GLN A 253 12.63 -11.28 -16.04
C GLN A 253 13.47 -10.05 -16.39
N THR A 254 12.82 -8.98 -16.86
CA THR A 254 13.48 -7.70 -17.19
C THR A 254 14.14 -7.07 -15.97
N LEU A 255 13.51 -7.12 -14.82
CA LEU A 255 14.00 -6.52 -13.57
C LEU A 255 15.12 -7.35 -12.96
N LEU A 256 14.99 -8.68 -12.95
CA LEU A 256 15.98 -9.59 -12.37
C LEU A 256 17.28 -9.69 -13.20
N SER A 257 17.22 -9.44 -14.50
CA SER A 257 18.41 -9.41 -15.36
C SER A 257 19.23 -8.13 -15.25
N ARG A 258 18.79 -7.11 -14.51
CA ARG A 258 19.40 -5.78 -14.42
C ARG A 258 19.85 -5.45 -13.02
N LYS A 259 20.96 -4.75 -12.89
CA LYS A 259 21.36 -4.13 -11.63
C LYS A 259 20.41 -2.97 -11.28
N LYS A 260 20.35 -2.59 -9.99
CA LYS A 260 19.61 -1.41 -9.51
C LYS A 260 19.89 -0.16 -10.36
N ALA A 261 21.16 0.11 -10.65
CA ALA A 261 21.55 1.26 -11.46
C ALA A 261 20.96 1.23 -12.88
N ASP A 262 20.84 0.05 -13.49
CA ASP A 262 20.30 -0.13 -14.85
C ASP A 262 18.75 -0.15 -14.90
N ARG A 263 18.11 -0.14 -13.74
CA ARG A 263 16.65 0.01 -13.61
C ARG A 263 16.23 1.48 -13.57
N ILE A 264 17.17 2.41 -13.26
CA ILE A 264 16.89 3.85 -13.22
C ILE A 264 16.40 4.31 -14.60
N GLY A 265 15.27 4.99 -14.63
CA GLY A 265 14.70 5.52 -15.86
C GLY A 265 13.98 4.50 -16.74
N LEU A 266 13.74 3.26 -16.27
CA LEU A 266 12.85 2.34 -16.96
C LEU A 266 11.43 2.97 -17.08
N PRO A 267 10.81 2.92 -18.26
CA PRO A 267 9.50 3.51 -18.47
C PRO A 267 8.47 2.96 -17.48
N GLY A 268 7.75 3.84 -16.82
CA GLY A 268 6.74 3.50 -15.81
C GLY A 268 7.30 3.20 -14.41
N LEU A 269 8.62 3.04 -14.26
CA LEU A 269 9.21 2.86 -12.94
C LEU A 269 9.41 4.21 -12.23
N GLU A 270 8.76 4.36 -11.09
CA GLU A 270 8.94 5.54 -10.25
C GLU A 270 10.33 5.59 -9.62
N LYS A 271 10.93 6.78 -9.61
CA LYS A 271 12.23 7.02 -8.97
C LYS A 271 12.23 6.58 -7.50
N ASN A 272 13.34 6.01 -7.05
CA ASN A 272 13.57 5.43 -5.72
C ASN A 272 12.81 4.10 -5.46
N ARG A 273 12.25 3.46 -6.51
CA ARG A 273 11.72 2.09 -6.42
C ARG A 273 12.65 1.04 -7.04
N GLU A 274 13.72 1.46 -7.64
CA GLU A 274 14.66 0.61 -8.38
C GLU A 274 15.22 -0.54 -7.54
N GLU A 275 15.33 -0.30 -6.24
CA GLU A 275 15.84 -1.28 -5.27
C GLU A 275 14.83 -2.39 -4.99
N VAL A 276 13.57 -2.02 -4.81
CA VAL A 276 12.55 -2.93 -4.28
C VAL A 276 11.63 -3.53 -5.34
N ILE A 277 11.58 -2.97 -6.56
CA ILE A 277 10.60 -3.40 -7.57
C ILE A 277 10.81 -4.83 -8.05
N ALA A 278 12.05 -5.32 -8.09
CA ALA A 278 12.35 -6.70 -8.44
C ALA A 278 11.78 -7.68 -7.39
N ALA A 279 11.93 -7.37 -6.10
CA ALA A 279 11.29 -8.10 -5.02
C ALA A 279 9.76 -8.10 -5.15
N GLY A 280 9.20 -6.94 -5.51
CA GLY A 280 7.77 -6.81 -5.76
C GLY A 280 7.27 -7.69 -6.90
N ALA A 281 8.03 -7.79 -8.00
CA ALA A 281 7.71 -8.66 -9.13
C ALA A 281 7.75 -10.15 -8.73
N ILE A 282 8.75 -10.58 -7.95
CA ILE A 282 8.83 -11.94 -7.39
C ILE A 282 7.58 -12.23 -6.54
N ILE A 283 7.21 -11.31 -5.63
CA ILE A 283 6.08 -11.51 -4.71
C ILE A 283 4.79 -11.71 -5.52
N ILE A 284 4.42 -10.75 -6.38
CA ILE A 284 3.14 -10.84 -7.10
C ILE A 284 3.09 -12.03 -8.06
N ARG A 285 4.16 -12.31 -8.81
CA ARG A 285 4.19 -13.45 -9.71
C ARG A 285 3.98 -14.76 -8.94
N THR A 286 4.75 -14.95 -7.86
CA THR A 286 4.65 -16.18 -7.06
C THR A 286 3.27 -16.34 -6.43
N ILE A 287 2.66 -15.26 -5.94
CA ILE A 287 1.27 -15.27 -5.43
C ILE A 287 0.29 -15.66 -6.54
N MET A 288 0.38 -15.04 -7.72
CA MET A 288 -0.53 -15.32 -8.83
C MET A 288 -0.43 -16.79 -9.27
N GLU A 289 0.78 -17.34 -9.38
CA GLU A 289 1.00 -18.75 -9.75
C GLU A 289 0.47 -19.69 -8.65
N THR A 290 0.74 -19.39 -7.37
CA THR A 290 0.30 -20.21 -6.23
C THR A 290 -1.22 -20.28 -6.14
N LEU A 291 -1.91 -19.19 -6.46
CA LEU A 291 -3.37 -19.08 -6.40
C LEU A 291 -4.08 -19.44 -7.73
N GLY A 292 -3.32 -19.70 -8.80
CA GLY A 292 -3.86 -19.98 -10.13
C GLY A 292 -4.50 -18.75 -10.79
N MET A 293 -4.06 -17.53 -10.45
CA MET A 293 -4.61 -16.28 -10.97
C MET A 293 -3.93 -15.87 -12.28
N SER A 294 -4.70 -15.75 -13.37
CA SER A 294 -4.18 -15.36 -14.69
C SER A 294 -3.99 -13.86 -14.88
N ALA A 295 -4.65 -13.05 -14.06
CA ALA A 295 -4.52 -11.59 -14.08
C ALA A 295 -4.92 -10.98 -12.73
N VAL A 296 -4.44 -9.76 -12.48
CA VAL A 296 -4.84 -8.91 -11.36
C VAL A 296 -5.47 -7.62 -11.89
N LEU A 297 -6.62 -7.24 -11.33
CA LEU A 297 -7.25 -5.94 -11.56
C LEU A 297 -6.58 -4.93 -10.63
N VAL A 298 -5.95 -3.91 -11.20
CA VAL A 298 -5.15 -2.96 -10.42
C VAL A 298 -6.02 -1.88 -9.81
N SER A 299 -5.92 -1.69 -8.50
CA SER A 299 -6.51 -0.55 -7.80
C SER A 299 -5.43 0.47 -7.44
N ASP A 300 -5.58 1.72 -7.89
CA ASP A 300 -4.76 2.84 -7.40
C ASP A 300 -5.27 3.35 -6.04
N LEU A 301 -6.48 2.97 -5.67
CA LEU A 301 -7.09 3.27 -4.38
C LEU A 301 -6.81 2.14 -3.39
N GLY A 302 -6.60 2.51 -2.12
CA GLY A 302 -6.25 1.56 -1.07
C GLY A 302 -6.29 2.18 0.32
N LEU A 303 -5.27 1.93 1.15
CA LEU A 303 -5.22 2.39 2.54
C LEU A 303 -5.44 3.90 2.68
N ARG A 304 -4.85 4.71 1.82
CA ARG A 304 -4.93 6.17 1.85
C ARG A 304 -6.39 6.68 1.82
N GLU A 305 -7.19 6.16 0.89
CA GLU A 305 -8.62 6.49 0.76
C GLU A 305 -9.43 5.88 1.91
N GLY A 306 -9.11 4.65 2.28
CA GLY A 306 -9.77 3.96 3.40
C GLY A 306 -9.59 4.66 4.74
N VAL A 307 -8.45 5.28 4.98
CA VAL A 307 -8.19 6.12 6.17
C VAL A 307 -9.16 7.30 6.21
N LEU A 308 -9.37 7.99 5.07
CA LEU A 308 -10.32 9.10 5.00
C LEU A 308 -11.77 8.65 5.16
N ILE A 309 -12.16 7.54 4.54
CA ILE A 309 -13.52 6.97 4.67
C ILE A 309 -13.78 6.59 6.13
N SER A 310 -12.79 5.98 6.80
CA SER A 310 -12.89 5.64 8.23
C SER A 310 -13.01 6.89 9.10
N LEU A 311 -12.25 7.94 8.81
CA LEU A 311 -12.32 9.21 9.54
C LEU A 311 -13.70 9.87 9.37
N LEU A 312 -14.28 9.86 8.15
CA LEU A 312 -15.63 10.36 7.90
C LEU A 312 -16.67 9.65 8.78
N ALA A 313 -16.58 8.32 8.87
CA ALA A 313 -17.48 7.51 9.69
C ALA A 313 -17.33 7.81 11.20
N GLN A 314 -16.11 8.07 11.68
CA GLN A 314 -15.88 8.48 13.07
C GLN A 314 -16.48 9.87 13.35
N CYS A 315 -16.26 10.84 12.47
CA CYS A 315 -16.83 12.17 12.59
C CYS A 315 -18.38 12.17 12.60
N ALA A 316 -19.01 11.24 11.88
CA ALA A 316 -20.48 11.12 11.87
C ALA A 316 -21.06 10.53 13.18
N LYS A 317 -20.27 9.74 13.93
CA LYS A 317 -20.66 9.19 15.24
C LYS A 317 -20.52 10.19 16.39
N MET A 318 -19.70 11.23 16.20
CA MET A 318 -19.43 12.26 17.22
C MET A 318 -20.32 13.51 17.07
N ALA A 319 -21.06 13.63 15.98
CA ALA A 319 -22.00 14.71 15.67
C ALA A 319 -23.43 14.34 16.05
#